data_1f6968bc8495b86b56e3b9ea88cfa994
#
_entry.id   1f6968bc8495b86b56e3b9ea88cfa994
#
_cell.length_a   1.000
_cell.length_b   1.000
_cell.length_c   1.000
_cell.angle_alpha   90.00
_cell.angle_beta   90.00
_cell.angle_gamma   90.00
#
_symmetry.space_group_name_H-M   'P 1'
#
loop_
_entity.id
_entity.type
_entity.pdbx_description
1 polymer ?
#
loop_
_entity_poly.entity_id
_entity_poly.type
_entity_poly.pdbx_seq_one_letter_code
_entity_poly.pdbx_strand_id
1 'polypeptide(L)'
;PRSRGLGDVYKRQIFMMVKNGAAVDMELSDRHERVVPYLIFITSIMVCAFYMYKMMLPFWFISLLLGACVALIMALLINFFWKISAHAIGTGGLLGGIMGVARIHLINPYWAFIIVILIAGLVGTSRIFLKRHTPMQVYAGFCLGFICTFVASLMSYIYLFI
;
A
#
# COMPACT_ATOMS: atom_id res chain seq x y z
N PRO A 1 -25.89 -23.77 29.33
CA PRO A 1 -24.73 -23.97 28.45
C PRO A 1 -24.57 -22.73 27.58
N ARG A 2 -23.59 -21.91 27.96
CA ARG A 2 -23.24 -20.71 27.21
C ARG A 2 -22.66 -21.16 25.84
N SER A 3 -23.33 -20.80 24.76
CA SER A 3 -22.82 -21.00 23.40
C SER A 3 -21.42 -20.37 23.28
N ARG A 4 -20.41 -21.20 23.14
CA ARG A 4 -19.04 -20.75 22.83
C ARG A 4 -19.08 -20.15 21.42
N GLY A 5 -19.17 -18.84 21.35
CA GLY A 5 -19.22 -18.14 20.06
C GLY A 5 -17.92 -18.36 19.26
N LEU A 6 -18.04 -18.26 17.93
CA LEU A 6 -16.90 -18.31 16.98
C LEU A 6 -15.72 -17.42 17.42
N GLY A 7 -16.01 -16.30 18.11
CA GLY A 7 -15.00 -15.39 18.65
C GLY A 7 -14.09 -15.99 19.72
N ASP A 8 -14.54 -16.99 20.50
CA ASP A 8 -13.72 -17.63 21.53
C ASP A 8 -12.77 -18.66 20.92
N VAL A 9 -13.17 -19.30 19.84
CA VAL A 9 -12.30 -20.22 19.06
C VAL A 9 -11.19 -19.44 18.39
N TYR A 10 -11.51 -18.29 17.79
CA TYR A 10 -10.54 -17.41 17.15
C TYR A 10 -9.52 -16.85 18.16
N LYS A 11 -9.97 -16.37 19.31
CA LYS A 11 -9.10 -15.90 20.40
C LYS A 11 -8.16 -17.00 20.91
N ARG A 12 -8.64 -18.25 21.03
CA ARG A 12 -7.79 -19.38 21.42
C ARG A 12 -6.75 -19.74 20.38
N GLN A 13 -7.10 -19.73 19.09
CA GLN A 13 -6.13 -19.97 18.01
C GLN A 13 -5.03 -18.91 18.02
N ILE A 14 -5.40 -17.63 18.13
CA ILE A 14 -4.46 -16.52 18.24
C ILE A 14 -3.57 -16.68 19.47
N PHE A 15 -4.16 -17.00 20.62
CA PHE A 15 -3.42 -17.20 21.87
C PHE A 15 -2.45 -18.39 21.80
N MET A 16 -2.82 -19.49 21.13
CA MET A 16 -1.91 -20.62 20.90
C MET A 16 -0.77 -20.27 19.95
N MET A 17 -1.02 -19.50 18.89
CA MET A 17 0.02 -19.04 17.95
C MET A 17 1.03 -18.13 18.63
N VAL A 18 0.56 -17.22 19.49
CA VAL A 18 1.42 -16.35 20.30
C VAL A 18 2.23 -17.17 21.33
N LYS A 19 1.58 -18.13 21.99
CA LYS A 19 2.23 -18.99 22.99
C LYS A 19 3.31 -19.93 22.39
N ASN A 20 3.17 -20.32 21.13
CA ASN A 20 4.13 -21.16 20.41
C ASN A 20 5.24 -20.37 19.72
N GLY A 21 5.34 -19.05 19.95
CA GLY A 21 6.38 -18.20 19.36
C GLY A 21 6.26 -18.00 17.84
N ALA A 22 5.16 -18.48 17.23
CA ALA A 22 4.94 -18.37 15.79
C ALA A 22 4.37 -16.99 15.38
N ALA A 23 3.91 -16.19 16.33
CA ALA A 23 3.51 -14.81 16.13
C ALA A 23 3.81 -14.02 17.40
N VAL A 24 4.91 -13.31 17.42
CA VAL A 24 5.29 -12.44 18.56
C VAL A 24 4.38 -11.22 18.64
N ASP A 25 3.85 -10.78 17.51
CA ASP A 25 2.78 -9.78 17.44
C ASP A 25 2.12 -9.85 16.06
N MET A 26 0.80 -10.13 15.98
CA MET A 26 0.08 -10.15 14.70
C MET A 26 0.06 -8.78 13.99
N GLU A 27 0.63 -7.74 14.60
CA GLU A 27 0.62 -6.37 14.08
C GLU A 27 1.98 -5.82 13.71
N LEU A 28 3.04 -6.65 13.67
CA LEU A 28 4.38 -6.22 13.22
C LEU A 28 4.76 -4.88 13.88
N SER A 29 4.73 -4.86 15.21
CA SER A 29 4.96 -3.65 16.01
C SER A 29 6.41 -3.19 15.90
N ASP A 30 7.34 -4.14 15.73
CA ASP A 30 8.75 -3.85 15.57
C ASP A 30 9.09 -3.47 14.12
N ARG A 31 10.03 -2.55 13.95
CA ARG A 31 10.46 -2.05 12.62
C ARG A 31 11.12 -3.15 11.79
N HIS A 32 11.86 -4.04 12.44
CA HIS A 32 12.59 -5.12 11.77
C HIS A 32 11.65 -6.20 11.22
N GLU A 33 10.53 -6.45 11.88
CA GLU A 33 9.53 -7.43 11.43
C GLU A 33 8.83 -7.01 10.13
N ARG A 34 8.85 -5.71 9.80
CA ARG A 34 8.23 -5.16 8.59
C ARG A 34 9.05 -5.35 7.33
N VAL A 35 10.35 -5.60 7.45
CA VAL A 35 11.26 -5.74 6.31
C VAL A 35 10.82 -6.91 5.42
N VAL A 36 10.52 -8.06 6.02
CA VAL A 36 10.10 -9.27 5.29
C VAL A 36 8.80 -9.05 4.48
N PRO A 37 7.71 -8.54 5.07
CA PRO A 37 6.51 -8.18 4.31
C PRO A 37 6.77 -7.20 3.16
N TYR A 38 7.55 -6.15 3.38
CA TYR A 38 7.89 -5.22 2.31
C TYR A 38 8.62 -5.92 1.15
N LEU A 39 9.60 -6.79 1.44
CA LEU A 39 10.31 -7.55 0.42
C LEU A 39 9.38 -8.49 -0.35
N ILE A 40 8.47 -9.18 0.34
CA ILE A 40 7.48 -10.05 -0.30
C ILE A 40 6.59 -9.24 -1.25
N PHE A 41 6.10 -8.08 -0.83
CA PHE A 41 5.28 -7.23 -1.69
C PHE A 41 6.07 -6.68 -2.88
N ILE A 42 7.30 -6.23 -2.69
CA ILE A 42 8.17 -5.74 -3.77
C ILE A 42 8.41 -6.83 -4.80
N THR A 43 8.80 -8.04 -4.36
CA THR A 43 9.04 -9.17 -5.27
C THR A 43 7.77 -9.59 -6.01
N SER A 44 6.63 -9.63 -5.32
CA SER A 44 5.34 -9.95 -5.95
C SER A 44 4.94 -8.94 -7.02
N ILE A 45 5.12 -7.65 -6.77
CA ILE A 45 4.83 -6.59 -7.74
C ILE A 45 5.78 -6.69 -8.94
N MET A 46 7.07 -6.96 -8.72
CA MET A 46 8.04 -7.13 -9.81
C MET A 46 7.71 -8.33 -10.70
N VAL A 47 7.34 -9.46 -10.11
CA VAL A 47 6.90 -10.65 -10.86
C VAL A 47 5.64 -10.33 -11.65
N CYS A 48 4.66 -9.66 -11.04
CA CYS A 48 3.42 -9.26 -11.71
C CYS A 48 3.71 -8.32 -12.89
N ALA A 49 4.55 -7.30 -12.70
CA ALA A 49 4.94 -6.37 -13.76
C ALA A 49 5.65 -7.08 -14.92
N PHE A 50 6.52 -8.06 -14.62
CA PHE A 50 7.18 -8.87 -15.63
C PHE A 50 6.20 -9.70 -16.47
N TYR A 51 5.23 -10.36 -15.82
CA TYR A 51 4.19 -11.11 -16.54
C TYR A 51 3.32 -10.19 -17.38
N MET A 52 2.92 -9.03 -16.88
CA MET A 52 2.14 -8.04 -17.64
C MET A 52 2.90 -7.54 -18.88
N TYR A 53 4.22 -7.31 -18.72
CA TYR A 53 5.08 -6.97 -19.87
C TYR A 53 5.11 -8.09 -20.92
N LYS A 54 5.23 -9.36 -20.49
CA LYS A 54 5.18 -10.52 -21.40
C LYS A 54 3.85 -10.69 -22.10
N MET A 55 2.76 -10.31 -21.46
CA MET A 55 1.41 -10.34 -22.03
C MET A 55 1.11 -9.12 -22.94
N MET A 56 2.11 -8.29 -23.19
CA MET A 56 1.99 -7.09 -24.05
C MET A 56 0.92 -6.10 -23.57
N LEU A 57 0.71 -6.03 -22.25
CA LEU A 57 -0.20 -5.04 -21.67
C LEU A 57 0.34 -3.61 -21.86
N PRO A 58 -0.53 -2.60 -21.96
CA PRO A 58 -0.13 -1.22 -22.18
C PRO A 58 0.86 -0.75 -21.11
N PHE A 59 1.92 -0.09 -21.53
CA PHE A 59 3.02 0.31 -20.64
C PHE A 59 2.57 1.24 -19.51
N TRP A 60 1.55 2.08 -19.75
CA TRP A 60 0.99 2.94 -18.70
C TRP A 60 0.44 2.14 -17.51
N PHE A 61 -0.08 0.92 -17.74
CA PHE A 61 -0.56 0.05 -16.67
C PHE A 61 0.59 -0.56 -15.88
N ILE A 62 1.66 -0.99 -16.58
CA ILE A 62 2.87 -1.53 -15.96
C ILE A 62 3.56 -0.45 -15.12
N SER A 63 3.57 0.80 -15.59
CA SER A 63 4.19 1.92 -14.89
C SER A 63 3.57 2.21 -13.52
N LEU A 64 2.26 1.96 -13.34
CA LEU A 64 1.59 2.07 -12.04
C LEU A 64 2.20 1.09 -11.02
N LEU A 65 2.43 -0.15 -11.43
CA LEU A 65 3.06 -1.16 -10.58
C LEU A 65 4.51 -0.80 -10.27
N LEU A 66 5.25 -0.28 -11.25
CA LEU A 66 6.62 0.19 -11.02
C LEU A 66 6.64 1.38 -10.05
N GLY A 67 5.70 2.32 -10.18
CA GLY A 67 5.54 3.42 -9.24
C GLY A 67 5.23 2.95 -7.81
N ALA A 68 4.34 1.96 -7.67
CA ALA A 68 4.07 1.34 -6.38
C ALA A 68 5.30 0.61 -5.82
N CYS A 69 6.08 -0.07 -6.67
CA CYS A 69 7.33 -0.72 -6.28
C CYS A 69 8.34 0.30 -5.74
N VAL A 70 8.53 1.42 -6.44
CA VAL A 70 9.40 2.52 -5.97
C VAL A 70 8.92 3.07 -4.64
N ALA A 71 7.61 3.30 -4.47
CA ALA A 71 7.04 3.76 -3.21
C ALA A 71 7.33 2.79 -2.05
N LEU A 72 7.24 1.47 -2.27
CA LEU A 72 7.54 0.46 -1.26
C LEU A 72 9.04 0.38 -0.95
N ILE A 73 9.91 0.51 -1.94
CA ILE A 73 11.37 0.58 -1.73
C ILE A 73 11.72 1.80 -0.87
N MET A 74 11.18 2.97 -1.22
CA MET A 74 11.38 4.19 -0.42
C MET A 74 10.80 4.04 0.99
N ALA A 75 9.64 3.42 1.12
CA ALA A 75 9.05 3.12 2.43
C ALA A 75 9.92 2.18 3.27
N LEU A 76 10.53 1.17 2.64
CA LEU A 76 11.47 0.26 3.31
C LEU A 76 12.71 1.02 3.81
N LEU A 77 13.29 1.90 2.99
CA LEU A 77 14.42 2.75 3.40
C LEU A 77 14.04 3.69 4.55
N ILE A 78 12.89 4.35 4.47
CA ILE A 78 12.40 5.23 5.52
C ILE A 78 12.13 4.44 6.82
N ASN A 79 11.65 3.20 6.71
CA ASN A 79 11.31 2.37 7.87
C ASN A 79 12.51 2.07 8.78
N PHE A 80 13.76 2.15 8.28
CA PHE A 80 14.94 2.04 9.11
C PHE A 80 15.09 3.21 10.10
N PHE A 81 14.65 4.40 9.72
CA PHE A 81 14.78 5.63 10.52
C PHE A 81 13.44 6.02 11.16
N TRP A 82 12.35 5.89 10.43
CA TRP A 82 11.04 6.39 10.85
C TRP A 82 9.90 5.49 10.37
N LYS A 83 8.98 5.17 11.29
CA LYS A 83 7.84 4.31 11.01
C LYS A 83 6.83 5.01 10.10
N ILE A 84 6.68 4.57 8.86
CA ILE A 84 5.71 5.10 7.89
C ILE A 84 4.50 4.18 7.75
N SER A 85 3.33 4.70 7.35
CA SER A 85 2.11 3.93 7.19
C SER A 85 1.99 3.30 5.81
N ALA A 86 2.19 1.98 5.69
CA ALA A 86 2.03 1.25 4.43
C ALA A 86 0.61 1.35 3.85
N HIS A 87 -0.42 1.37 4.69
CA HIS A 87 -1.80 1.55 4.24
C HIS A 87 -2.05 2.94 3.63
N ALA A 88 -1.44 3.97 4.22
CA ALA A 88 -1.51 5.31 3.66
C ALA A 88 -0.75 5.41 2.33
N ILE A 89 0.38 4.73 2.18
CA ILE A 89 1.10 4.61 0.90
C ILE A 89 0.20 3.99 -0.17
N GLY A 90 -0.51 2.91 0.18
CA GLY A 90 -1.42 2.25 -0.76
C GLY A 90 -2.56 3.16 -1.22
N THR A 91 -3.23 3.86 -0.30
CA THR A 91 -4.33 4.79 -0.65
C THR A 91 -3.85 6.01 -1.42
N GLY A 92 -2.69 6.56 -1.05
CA GLY A 92 -2.04 7.64 -1.80
C GLY A 92 -1.64 7.19 -3.20
N GLY A 93 -1.04 5.99 -3.31
CA GLY A 93 -0.65 5.41 -4.58
C GLY A 93 -1.84 5.17 -5.52
N LEU A 94 -2.96 4.69 -4.97
CA LEU A 94 -4.19 4.52 -5.75
C LEU A 94 -4.69 5.87 -6.30
N LEU A 95 -4.70 6.92 -5.47
CA LEU A 95 -5.13 8.25 -5.91
C LEU A 95 -4.18 8.82 -6.98
N GLY A 96 -2.87 8.70 -6.77
CA GLY A 96 -1.85 9.15 -7.72
C GLY A 96 -1.95 8.41 -9.06
N GLY A 97 -2.18 7.10 -9.02
CA GLY A 97 -2.39 6.28 -10.20
C GLY A 97 -3.63 6.69 -10.99
N ILE A 98 -4.79 6.85 -10.32
CA ILE A 98 -6.03 7.32 -10.98
C ILE A 98 -5.81 8.69 -11.62
N MET A 99 -5.16 9.62 -10.92
CA MET A 99 -4.87 10.95 -11.44
C MET A 99 -3.95 10.90 -12.66
N GLY A 100 -2.92 10.06 -12.63
CA GLY A 100 -2.00 9.87 -13.75
C GLY A 100 -2.71 9.30 -14.98
N VAL A 101 -3.48 8.22 -14.80
CA VAL A 101 -4.25 7.59 -15.89
C VAL A 101 -5.30 8.56 -16.47
N ALA A 102 -5.99 9.27 -15.61
CA ALA A 102 -6.98 10.26 -16.04
C ALA A 102 -6.34 11.37 -16.90
N ARG A 103 -5.13 11.78 -16.53
CA ARG A 103 -4.38 12.79 -17.29
C ARG A 103 -3.93 12.25 -18.66
N ILE A 104 -3.51 10.99 -18.73
CA ILE A 104 -3.08 10.33 -19.98
C ILE A 104 -4.25 10.19 -20.95
N HIS A 105 -5.40 9.74 -20.45
CA HIS A 105 -6.58 9.46 -21.29
C HIS A 105 -7.55 10.64 -21.43
N LEU A 106 -7.23 11.80 -20.84
CA LEU A 106 -8.07 13.00 -20.83
C LEU A 106 -9.50 12.74 -20.31
N ILE A 107 -9.62 11.80 -19.36
CA ILE A 107 -10.89 11.44 -18.72
C ILE A 107 -11.06 12.21 -17.41
N ASN A 108 -12.28 12.49 -17.02
CA ASN A 108 -12.58 13.09 -15.74
C ASN A 108 -13.08 12.01 -14.74
N PRO A 109 -12.22 11.48 -13.86
CA PRO A 109 -12.57 10.41 -12.92
C PRO A 109 -13.19 10.95 -11.63
N TYR A 110 -14.10 11.91 -11.72
CA TYR A 110 -14.67 12.64 -10.58
C TYR A 110 -15.15 11.72 -9.44
N TRP A 111 -15.95 10.72 -9.76
CA TRP A 111 -16.47 9.79 -8.77
C TRP A 111 -15.39 8.92 -8.14
N ALA A 112 -14.43 8.46 -8.93
CA ALA A 112 -13.30 7.68 -8.42
C ALA A 112 -12.46 8.50 -7.43
N PHE A 113 -12.23 9.77 -7.71
CA PHE A 113 -11.55 10.69 -6.77
C PHE A 113 -12.28 10.80 -5.44
N ILE A 114 -13.58 11.06 -5.47
CA ILE A 114 -14.38 11.21 -4.24
C ILE A 114 -14.29 9.93 -3.40
N ILE A 115 -14.52 8.78 -4.04
CA ILE A 115 -14.50 7.49 -3.34
C ILE A 115 -13.13 7.21 -2.72
N VAL A 116 -12.05 7.41 -3.48
CA VAL A 116 -10.68 7.13 -2.98
C VAL A 116 -10.27 8.09 -1.88
N ILE A 117 -10.63 9.37 -1.97
CA ILE A 117 -10.36 10.35 -0.91
C ILE A 117 -11.10 9.97 0.38
N LEU A 118 -12.37 9.55 0.29
CA LEU A 118 -13.13 9.09 1.46
C LEU A 118 -12.50 7.82 2.07
N ILE A 119 -12.11 6.85 1.24
CA ILE A 119 -11.42 5.64 1.71
C ILE A 119 -10.08 6.00 2.37
N ALA A 120 -9.29 6.89 1.76
CA ALA A 120 -8.02 7.33 2.32
C ALA A 120 -8.19 8.01 3.68
N GLY A 121 -9.22 8.86 3.82
CA GLY A 121 -9.59 9.48 5.08
C GLY A 121 -9.98 8.46 6.15
N LEU A 122 -10.83 7.51 5.83
CA LEU A 122 -11.23 6.42 6.74
C LEU A 122 -10.04 5.55 7.16
N VAL A 123 -9.21 5.14 6.20
CA VAL A 123 -8.01 4.35 6.49
C VAL A 123 -7.05 5.14 7.37
N GLY A 124 -6.74 6.38 7.01
CA GLY A 124 -5.84 7.24 7.79
C GLY A 124 -6.33 7.44 9.22
N THR A 125 -7.60 7.81 9.39
CA THR A 125 -8.23 8.00 10.70
C THR A 125 -8.20 6.73 11.52
N SER A 126 -8.50 5.56 10.92
CA SER A 126 -8.45 4.28 11.63
C SER A 126 -7.05 3.96 12.16
N ARG A 127 -5.98 4.27 11.41
CA ARG A 127 -4.59 4.05 11.86
C ARG A 127 -4.18 4.97 13.01
N ILE A 128 -4.67 6.20 13.00
CA ILE A 128 -4.46 7.17 14.09
C ILE A 128 -5.27 6.77 15.31
N PHE A 129 -6.55 6.44 15.15
CA PHE A 129 -7.44 6.04 16.24
C PHE A 129 -6.94 4.78 16.95
N LEU A 130 -6.47 3.79 16.21
CA LEU A 130 -5.85 2.58 16.76
C LEU A 130 -4.46 2.82 17.37
N LYS A 131 -3.98 4.07 17.44
CA LYS A 131 -2.67 4.46 17.97
C LYS A 131 -1.49 3.71 17.32
N ARG A 132 -1.64 3.24 16.08
CA ARG A 132 -0.59 2.51 15.34
C ARG A 132 0.37 3.44 14.62
N HIS A 133 -0.12 4.61 14.22
CA HIS A 133 0.65 5.65 13.53
C HIS A 133 0.28 7.05 14.03
N THR A 134 1.23 7.95 13.98
CA THR A 134 0.99 9.37 14.17
C THR A 134 0.39 10.00 12.90
N PRO A 135 -0.33 11.14 12.99
CA PRO A 135 -0.84 11.83 11.82
C PRO A 135 0.24 12.09 10.76
N MET A 136 1.44 12.51 11.18
CA MET A 136 2.57 12.76 10.28
C MET A 136 3.01 11.52 9.50
N GLN A 137 2.99 10.33 10.14
CA GLN A 137 3.33 9.06 9.49
C GLN A 137 2.30 8.66 8.43
N VAL A 138 1.04 9.01 8.65
CA VAL A 138 -0.06 8.76 7.71
C VAL A 138 0.05 9.73 6.53
N TYR A 139 0.21 11.04 6.79
CA TYR A 139 0.34 12.03 5.72
C TYR A 139 1.58 11.80 4.86
N ALA A 140 2.73 11.54 5.47
CA ALA A 140 3.95 11.25 4.74
C ALA A 140 3.80 9.98 3.88
N GLY A 141 3.16 8.93 4.40
CA GLY A 141 2.87 7.72 3.63
C GLY A 141 1.97 7.99 2.44
N PHE A 142 0.90 8.73 2.65
CA PHE A 142 -0.02 9.11 1.58
C PHE A 142 0.67 9.93 0.48
N CYS A 143 1.43 10.97 0.85
CA CYS A 143 2.18 11.78 -0.10
C CYS A 143 3.22 10.96 -0.87
N LEU A 144 3.95 10.08 -0.20
CA LEU A 144 4.95 9.21 -0.84
C LEU A 144 4.29 8.32 -1.89
N GLY A 145 3.22 7.61 -1.53
CA GLY A 145 2.50 6.75 -2.47
C GLY A 145 1.95 7.53 -3.65
N PHE A 146 1.30 8.67 -3.38
CA PHE A 146 0.74 9.55 -4.42
C PHE A 146 1.81 10.02 -5.41
N ILE A 147 2.90 10.58 -4.92
CA ILE A 147 3.96 11.14 -5.77
C ILE A 147 4.60 10.06 -6.63
N CYS A 148 4.98 8.92 -6.04
CA CYS A 148 5.66 7.85 -6.77
C CYS A 148 4.80 7.29 -7.92
N THR A 149 3.53 7.00 -7.67
CA THR A 149 2.66 6.43 -8.70
C THR A 149 2.22 7.46 -9.74
N PHE A 150 1.96 8.70 -9.32
CA PHE A 150 1.62 9.79 -10.24
C PHE A 150 2.77 10.10 -11.19
N VAL A 151 3.99 10.26 -10.67
CA VAL A 151 5.18 10.52 -11.48
C VAL A 151 5.48 9.35 -12.42
N ALA A 152 5.41 8.10 -11.93
CA ALA A 152 5.61 6.92 -12.78
C ALA A 152 4.60 6.87 -13.93
N SER A 153 3.34 7.22 -13.67
CA SER A 153 2.30 7.30 -14.68
C SER A 153 2.61 8.37 -15.73
N LEU A 154 3.02 9.58 -15.30
CA LEU A 154 3.40 10.66 -16.24
C LEU A 154 4.63 10.30 -17.07
N MET A 155 5.64 9.66 -16.49
CA MET A 155 6.84 9.22 -17.23
C MET A 155 6.48 8.20 -18.30
N SER A 156 5.53 7.32 -18.04
CA SER A 156 4.99 6.39 -19.04
C SER A 156 4.37 7.11 -20.24
N TYR A 157 3.66 8.21 -19.99
CA TYR A 157 3.08 9.02 -21.06
C TYR A 157 4.16 9.63 -21.96
N ILE A 158 5.20 10.21 -21.35
CA ILE A 158 6.34 10.80 -22.09
C ILE A 158 7.02 9.73 -22.96
N TYR A 159 7.24 8.52 -22.43
CA TYR A 159 7.87 7.42 -23.16
C TYR A 159 7.06 6.94 -24.37
N LEU A 160 5.75 7.08 -24.36
CA LEU A 160 4.87 6.70 -25.48
C LEU A 160 4.89 7.73 -26.63
N PHE A 161 5.34 8.97 -26.38
CA PHE A 161 5.35 10.06 -27.35
C PHE A 161 6.75 10.45 -27.86
N ILE A 162 7.80 9.80 -27.37
CA ILE A 162 9.16 9.88 -27.89
C ILE A 162 9.47 8.64 -28.72
#